data_a2dc42233391527e33eaead1f9f28c0d
#
_entry.id   a2dc42233391527e33eaead1f9f28c0d
#
_cell.length_a   1.000
_cell.length_b   1.000
_cell.length_c   1.000
_cell.angle_alpha   90.00
_cell.angle_beta   90.00
_cell.angle_gamma   90.00
#
_symmetry.space_group_name_H-M   'P 1'
#
loop_
_entity.id
_entity.type
_entity.pdbx_description
1 polymer ?
#
loop_
_entity_poly.entity_id
_entity_poly.type
_entity_poly.pdbx_seq_one_letter_code
_entity_poly.pdbx_strand_id
1 'polypeptide(L)'
;MTSGITNWHNWFCIFPLIISIFLARGEAQAQQKEIRIAAAADLKFAMGELSEKFKKETGTEVNVTYGSSGNFFSQMQNGAPFDLYFSADIAYPQKLEATGLAEPGTLYEYAVGRIVIWAPADAKVDVAKQGWKALLDVRVEKIAIANPEHAPYGRAAVAALQKAGIYETVKPKLVYGENISQAAQFVQSGNAQAGIVAMSLAVSPGMRDGKRWEVPAEMHPAIEQGAIVLKDAQNKEAARAFLEFVKTAAGRATLAEYGFAFPEKPRKEEKR
;
A
#
# COMPACT_ATOMS: atom_id res chain seq x y z
N MET A 1 -8.56 -105.42 0.67
CA MET A 1 -7.76 -105.82 -0.50
C MET A 1 -7.30 -104.51 -1.16
N THR A 2 -5.94 -104.39 -1.27
CA THR A 2 -5.16 -103.50 -2.19
C THR A 2 -5.41 -101.98 -2.13
N SER A 3 -4.66 -101.20 -1.39
CA SER A 3 -3.35 -100.62 -1.63
C SER A 3 -3.23 -99.76 -2.87
N GLY A 4 -3.04 -98.50 -2.70
CA GLY A 4 -2.66 -97.53 -3.73
C GLY A 4 -2.07 -96.24 -3.12
N ILE A 5 -0.75 -96.29 -2.93
CA ILE A 5 0.06 -95.16 -2.50
C ILE A 5 0.35 -94.27 -3.73
N THR A 6 0.06 -93.04 -3.69
CA THR A 6 0.60 -92.07 -4.68
C THR A 6 1.27 -90.90 -3.96
N ASN A 7 2.56 -90.80 -4.19
CA ASN A 7 3.46 -89.72 -3.82
C ASN A 7 3.08 -88.39 -4.45
N TRP A 8 2.95 -87.33 -3.63
CA TRP A 8 2.91 -85.99 -4.13
C TRP A 8 4.25 -85.31 -3.83
N HIS A 9 4.95 -84.97 -4.92
CA HIS A 9 6.15 -84.17 -4.87
C HIS A 9 5.79 -82.74 -4.52
N ASN A 10 6.45 -82.22 -3.50
CA ASN A 10 6.49 -80.84 -3.13
C ASN A 10 7.25 -80.01 -4.17
N TRP A 11 6.59 -79.21 -4.93
CA TRP A 11 7.19 -78.19 -5.74
C TRP A 11 7.15 -76.87 -4.96
N PHE A 12 8.29 -76.53 -4.34
CA PHE A 12 8.51 -75.18 -3.77
C PHE A 12 8.75 -74.19 -4.91
N CYS A 13 7.71 -73.45 -5.27
CA CYS A 13 7.87 -72.26 -6.10
C CYS A 13 8.40 -71.13 -5.22
N ILE A 14 9.70 -70.85 -5.35
CA ILE A 14 10.33 -69.65 -4.79
C ILE A 14 9.88 -68.45 -5.66
N PHE A 15 8.94 -67.67 -5.16
CA PHE A 15 8.59 -66.35 -5.74
C PHE A 15 9.65 -65.36 -5.25
N PRO A 16 10.39 -64.66 -6.13
CA PRO A 16 11.22 -63.55 -5.72
C PRO A 16 10.32 -62.37 -5.39
N LEU A 17 10.33 -62.01 -4.11
CA LEU A 17 9.70 -60.80 -3.61
C LEU A 17 10.50 -59.59 -4.12
N ILE A 18 10.09 -59.03 -5.26
CA ILE A 18 10.59 -57.75 -5.78
C ILE A 18 10.03 -56.66 -4.89
N ILE A 19 10.78 -56.23 -3.87
CA ILE A 19 10.49 -55.03 -3.09
C ILE A 19 10.79 -53.85 -3.98
N SER A 20 9.76 -53.33 -4.63
CA SER A 20 9.79 -52.04 -5.31
C SER A 20 9.81 -50.95 -4.24
N ILE A 21 11.02 -50.48 -3.91
CA ILE A 21 11.19 -49.25 -3.10
C ILE A 21 10.73 -48.08 -3.99
N PHE A 22 9.46 -47.71 -3.87
CA PHE A 22 8.99 -46.41 -4.31
C PHE A 22 9.68 -45.37 -3.45
N LEU A 23 10.78 -44.81 -3.94
CA LEU A 23 11.32 -43.55 -3.50
C LEU A 23 10.24 -42.50 -3.79
N ALA A 24 9.34 -42.29 -2.85
CA ALA A 24 8.52 -41.10 -2.80
C ALA A 24 9.49 -39.92 -2.65
N ARG A 25 9.94 -39.36 -3.78
CA ARG A 25 10.45 -38.01 -3.83
C ARG A 25 9.26 -37.13 -3.44
N GLY A 26 9.13 -36.85 -2.15
CA GLY A 26 8.37 -35.71 -1.70
C GLY A 26 9.02 -34.50 -2.35
N GLU A 27 8.45 -34.03 -3.45
CA GLU A 27 8.65 -32.66 -3.87
C GLU A 27 8.20 -31.82 -2.69
N ALA A 28 9.15 -31.38 -1.89
CA ALA A 28 8.93 -30.30 -0.94
C ALA A 28 8.46 -29.13 -1.82
N GLN A 29 7.15 -29.00 -1.94
CA GLN A 29 6.52 -27.85 -2.56
C GLN A 29 7.05 -26.68 -1.76
N ALA A 30 8.04 -25.98 -2.31
CA ALA A 30 8.59 -24.79 -1.69
C ALA A 30 7.39 -23.90 -1.45
N GLN A 31 6.96 -23.79 -0.20
CA GLN A 31 5.84 -22.96 0.19
C GLN A 31 6.17 -21.57 -0.32
N GLN A 32 5.43 -21.14 -1.34
CA GLN A 32 5.70 -19.88 -2.02
C GLN A 32 5.67 -18.80 -0.95
N LYS A 33 6.81 -18.14 -0.74
CA LYS A 33 6.92 -17.10 0.27
C LYS A 33 5.97 -15.98 -0.15
N GLU A 34 5.00 -15.69 0.69
CA GLU A 34 3.98 -14.67 0.46
C GLU A 34 3.99 -13.69 1.62
N ILE A 35 3.85 -12.41 1.35
CA ILE A 35 3.62 -11.38 2.36
C ILE A 35 2.35 -10.61 2.06
N ARG A 36 1.61 -10.26 3.12
CA ARG A 36 0.36 -9.49 3.05
C ARG A 36 0.58 -8.09 3.60
N ILE A 37 0.40 -7.11 2.74
CA ILE A 37 0.64 -5.70 3.05
C ILE A 37 -0.68 -4.95 3.09
N ALA A 38 -0.93 -4.23 4.18
CA ALA A 38 -1.89 -3.16 4.22
C ALA A 38 -1.20 -1.85 3.83
N ALA A 39 -1.61 -1.22 2.76
CA ALA A 39 -0.99 0.01 2.26
C ALA A 39 -2.00 1.14 2.09
N ALA A 40 -1.60 2.33 2.51
CA ALA A 40 -2.35 3.55 2.21
C ALA A 40 -2.55 3.68 0.69
N ALA A 41 -3.74 4.07 0.28
CA ALA A 41 -4.19 3.99 -1.11
C ALA A 41 -3.45 4.94 -2.07
N ASP A 42 -2.73 5.93 -1.55
CA ASP A 42 -1.81 6.77 -2.33
C ASP A 42 -0.60 6.01 -2.88
N LEU A 43 -0.24 4.88 -2.26
CA LEU A 43 0.84 4.00 -2.71
C LEU A 43 0.46 3.09 -3.88
N LYS A 44 -0.80 3.07 -4.33
CA LYS A 44 -1.32 2.06 -5.26
C LYS A 44 -0.38 1.73 -6.43
N PHE A 45 0.15 2.73 -7.09
CA PHE A 45 1.01 2.53 -8.26
C PHE A 45 2.48 2.27 -7.87
N ALA A 46 3.02 3.06 -6.96
CA ALA A 46 4.40 2.88 -6.48
C ALA A 46 4.59 1.50 -5.81
N MET A 47 3.64 1.08 -4.98
CA MET A 47 3.69 -0.20 -4.29
C MET A 47 3.53 -1.37 -5.26
N GLY A 48 2.69 -1.22 -6.29
CA GLY A 48 2.58 -2.22 -7.35
C GLY A 48 3.93 -2.47 -8.04
N GLU A 49 4.64 -1.40 -8.41
CA GLU A 49 5.97 -1.50 -9.04
C GLU A 49 7.03 -2.06 -8.08
N LEU A 50 7.02 -1.62 -6.80
CA LEU A 50 7.92 -2.16 -5.77
C LEU A 50 7.69 -3.66 -5.55
N SER A 51 6.42 -4.09 -5.53
CA SER A 51 6.05 -5.49 -5.37
C SER A 51 6.56 -6.36 -6.51
N GLU A 52 6.41 -5.93 -7.75
CA GLU A 52 6.90 -6.64 -8.93
C GLU A 52 8.43 -6.72 -8.96
N LYS A 53 9.13 -5.63 -8.62
CA LYS A 53 10.59 -5.61 -8.52
C LYS A 53 11.09 -6.59 -7.45
N PHE A 54 10.48 -6.55 -6.26
CA PHE A 54 10.84 -7.44 -5.15
C PHE A 54 10.57 -8.91 -5.46
N LYS A 55 9.41 -9.21 -6.06
CA LYS A 55 9.08 -10.56 -6.52
C LYS A 55 10.10 -11.08 -7.52
N LYS A 56 10.51 -10.24 -8.49
CA LYS A 56 11.53 -10.60 -9.48
C LYS A 56 12.88 -10.93 -8.85
N GLU A 57 13.28 -10.21 -7.80
CA GLU A 57 14.56 -10.40 -7.11
C GLU A 57 14.56 -11.59 -6.15
N THR A 58 13.44 -11.84 -5.46
CA THR A 58 13.39 -12.78 -4.33
C THR A 58 12.50 -14.00 -4.55
N GLY A 59 11.63 -13.97 -5.56
CA GLY A 59 10.59 -14.99 -5.75
C GLY A 59 9.44 -14.90 -4.74
N THR A 60 9.40 -13.88 -3.88
CA THR A 60 8.36 -13.70 -2.85
C THR A 60 7.15 -12.99 -3.45
N GLU A 61 5.95 -13.58 -3.28
CA GLU A 61 4.69 -12.94 -3.66
C GLU A 61 4.34 -11.81 -2.67
N VAL A 62 3.87 -10.70 -3.21
CA VAL A 62 3.47 -9.53 -2.41
C VAL A 62 2.01 -9.21 -2.66
N ASN A 63 1.15 -9.54 -1.70
CA ASN A 63 -0.29 -9.27 -1.76
C ASN A 63 -0.60 -7.97 -1.04
N VAL A 64 -1.03 -6.96 -1.77
CA VAL A 64 -1.28 -5.62 -1.24
C VAL A 64 -2.76 -5.32 -1.22
N THR A 65 -3.26 -4.96 -0.04
CA THR A 65 -4.59 -4.40 0.14
C THR A 65 -4.47 -2.88 0.32
N TYR A 66 -5.22 -2.12 -0.49
CA TYR A 66 -5.18 -0.66 -0.45
C TYR A 66 -6.42 -0.09 0.24
N GLY A 67 -6.20 0.90 1.13
CA GLY A 67 -7.29 1.51 1.87
C GLY A 67 -6.87 2.80 2.58
N SER A 68 -7.69 3.27 3.52
CA SER A 68 -7.30 4.40 4.37
C SER A 68 -6.47 3.92 5.57
N SER A 69 -5.50 4.74 5.97
CA SER A 69 -4.59 4.38 7.07
C SER A 69 -5.32 4.18 8.39
N GLY A 70 -6.31 5.02 8.71
CA GLY A 70 -7.06 4.88 9.96
C GLY A 70 -7.88 3.60 10.03
N ASN A 71 -8.49 3.18 8.91
CA ASN A 71 -9.24 1.93 8.87
C ASN A 71 -8.33 0.70 9.03
N PHE A 72 -7.17 0.70 8.39
CA PHE A 72 -6.20 -0.38 8.59
C PHE A 72 -5.68 -0.42 10.03
N PHE A 73 -5.39 0.74 10.62
CA PHE A 73 -5.01 0.79 12.03
C PHE A 73 -6.06 0.14 12.93
N SER A 74 -7.34 0.49 12.75
CA SER A 74 -8.44 -0.13 13.50
C SER A 74 -8.56 -1.64 13.24
N GLN A 75 -8.38 -2.09 12.00
CA GLN A 75 -8.40 -3.52 11.67
C GLN A 75 -7.26 -4.28 12.37
N MET A 76 -6.04 -3.70 12.40
CA MET A 76 -4.88 -4.32 13.07
C MET A 76 -5.06 -4.40 14.58
N GLN A 77 -5.67 -3.39 15.19
CA GLN A 77 -6.05 -3.46 16.61
C GLN A 77 -7.03 -4.59 16.91
N ASN A 78 -7.80 -5.03 15.91
CA ASN A 78 -8.74 -6.15 15.99
C ASN A 78 -8.18 -7.45 15.39
N GLY A 79 -6.85 -7.55 15.20
CA GLY A 79 -6.18 -8.78 14.81
C GLY A 79 -6.21 -9.10 13.31
N ALA A 80 -6.40 -8.10 12.43
CA ALA A 80 -6.33 -8.33 10.99
C ALA A 80 -4.96 -8.89 10.58
N PRO A 81 -4.92 -9.97 9.75
CA PRO A 81 -3.73 -10.76 9.53
C PRO A 81 -2.84 -10.18 8.41
N PHE A 82 -2.25 -9.02 8.63
CA PHE A 82 -1.23 -8.43 7.75
C PHE A 82 0.18 -8.70 8.29
N ASP A 83 1.16 -8.68 7.40
CA ASP A 83 2.58 -8.84 7.75
C ASP A 83 3.28 -7.48 7.86
N LEU A 84 2.90 -6.53 6.99
CA LEU A 84 3.42 -5.17 6.92
C LEU A 84 2.30 -4.14 6.84
N TYR A 85 2.54 -3.00 7.42
CA TYR A 85 1.67 -1.84 7.31
C TYR A 85 2.43 -0.63 6.78
N PHE A 86 1.94 -0.06 5.68
CA PHE A 86 2.38 1.20 5.10
C PHE A 86 1.30 2.25 5.26
N SER A 87 1.53 3.22 6.12
CA SER A 87 0.58 4.25 6.52
C SER A 87 0.95 5.61 5.93
N ALA A 88 -0.04 6.37 5.47
CA ALA A 88 0.10 7.78 5.11
C ALA A 88 0.11 8.72 6.34
N ASP A 89 0.19 8.19 7.55
CA ASP A 89 0.36 8.93 8.80
C ASP A 89 1.21 8.07 9.74
N ILE A 90 2.42 8.52 10.03
CA ILE A 90 3.41 7.80 10.85
C ILE A 90 2.91 7.57 12.29
N ALA A 91 1.97 8.38 12.77
CA ALA A 91 1.42 8.22 14.11
C ALA A 91 0.68 6.88 14.29
N TYR A 92 0.13 6.30 13.24
CA TYR A 92 -0.52 4.98 13.34
C TYR A 92 0.48 3.84 13.55
N PRO A 93 1.56 3.67 12.76
CA PRO A 93 2.59 2.68 13.05
C PRO A 93 3.26 2.89 14.40
N GLN A 94 3.51 4.13 14.82
CA GLN A 94 4.03 4.45 16.17
C GLN A 94 3.10 3.94 17.28
N LYS A 95 1.79 4.12 17.14
CA LYS A 95 0.81 3.59 18.09
C LYS A 95 0.78 2.06 18.13
N LEU A 96 0.89 1.39 16.98
CA LEU A 96 0.99 -0.07 16.93
C LEU A 96 2.25 -0.58 17.65
N GLU A 97 3.38 0.08 17.47
CA GLU A 97 4.62 -0.24 18.18
C GLU A 97 4.46 -0.06 19.69
N ALA A 98 3.95 1.11 20.11
CA ALA A 98 3.74 1.45 21.52
C ALA A 98 2.76 0.51 22.24
N THR A 99 1.80 -0.07 21.51
CA THR A 99 0.83 -1.03 22.07
C THR A 99 1.27 -2.49 21.91
N GLY A 100 2.48 -2.74 21.40
CA GLY A 100 3.03 -4.07 21.24
C GLY A 100 2.39 -4.91 20.13
N LEU A 101 1.70 -4.27 19.18
CA LEU A 101 1.10 -4.91 17.99
C LEU A 101 2.05 -4.92 16.79
N ALA A 102 3.18 -4.25 16.88
CA ALA A 102 4.20 -4.24 15.85
C ALA A 102 5.55 -4.72 16.41
N GLU A 103 6.46 -5.07 15.52
CA GLU A 103 7.81 -5.49 15.87
C GLU A 103 8.67 -4.27 16.19
N PRO A 104 9.22 -4.19 17.42
CA PRO A 104 10.03 -3.05 17.86
C PRO A 104 11.24 -2.82 16.94
N GLY A 105 11.52 -1.54 16.64
CA GLY A 105 12.67 -1.13 15.84
C GLY A 105 12.52 -1.33 14.35
N THR A 106 11.34 -1.74 13.86
CA THR A 106 11.05 -1.84 12.41
C THR A 106 10.34 -0.60 11.85
N LEU A 107 9.97 0.35 12.70
CA LEU A 107 9.36 1.61 12.24
C LEU A 107 10.31 2.34 11.29
N TYR A 108 9.80 2.70 10.13
CA TYR A 108 10.54 3.43 9.10
C TYR A 108 9.67 4.52 8.47
N GLU A 109 10.13 5.77 8.55
CA GLU A 109 9.54 6.88 7.80
C GLU A 109 10.02 6.80 6.36
N TYR A 110 9.13 6.35 5.45
CA TYR A 110 9.54 6.04 4.07
C TYR A 110 9.35 7.20 3.11
N ALA A 111 8.44 8.14 3.39
CA ALA A 111 8.14 9.26 2.50
C ALA A 111 7.40 10.39 3.22
N VAL A 112 7.30 11.52 2.51
CA VAL A 112 6.39 12.63 2.82
C VAL A 112 5.44 12.79 1.64
N GLY A 113 4.13 12.68 1.90
CA GLY A 113 3.09 12.83 0.90
C GLY A 113 2.87 14.29 0.49
N ARG A 114 2.39 14.49 -0.74
CA ARG A 114 2.01 15.80 -1.28
C ARG A 114 0.59 15.75 -1.81
N ILE A 115 -0.15 16.86 -1.72
CA ILE A 115 -1.50 16.98 -2.26
C ILE A 115 -1.54 17.98 -3.42
N VAL A 116 -2.44 17.71 -4.36
CA VAL A 116 -2.68 18.57 -5.51
C VAL A 116 -4.17 18.79 -5.71
N ILE A 117 -4.56 19.96 -6.21
CA ILE A 117 -5.85 20.12 -6.86
C ILE A 117 -5.72 19.54 -8.26
N TRP A 118 -6.58 18.58 -8.60
CA TRP A 118 -6.55 17.90 -9.88
C TRP A 118 -7.92 17.94 -10.58
N ALA A 119 -7.89 18.06 -11.89
CA ALA A 119 -9.08 17.96 -12.75
C ALA A 119 -8.70 17.25 -14.08
N PRO A 120 -9.63 16.59 -14.78
CA PRO A 120 -9.39 16.01 -16.09
C PRO A 120 -8.84 17.02 -17.09
N ALA A 121 -8.16 16.55 -18.14
CA ALA A 121 -7.57 17.42 -19.17
C ALA A 121 -8.61 18.30 -19.90
N ASP A 122 -9.80 17.75 -20.11
CA ASP A 122 -10.95 18.41 -20.77
C ASP A 122 -11.83 19.21 -19.80
N ALA A 123 -11.46 19.28 -18.52
CA ALA A 123 -12.23 20.04 -17.54
C ALA A 123 -12.41 21.51 -17.97
N LYS A 124 -13.61 22.03 -17.75
CA LYS A 124 -13.98 23.43 -18.07
C LYS A 124 -13.26 24.47 -17.20
N VAL A 125 -12.65 24.03 -16.11
CA VAL A 125 -11.86 24.87 -15.20
C VAL A 125 -10.38 24.54 -15.36
N ASP A 126 -9.53 25.55 -15.26
CA ASP A 126 -8.07 25.37 -15.34
C ASP A 126 -7.46 25.45 -13.94
N VAL A 127 -7.48 24.32 -13.26
CA VAL A 127 -6.91 24.22 -11.89
C VAL A 127 -5.43 24.54 -11.87
N ALA A 128 -4.70 24.28 -12.96
CA ALA A 128 -3.26 24.54 -13.04
C ALA A 128 -2.94 26.04 -12.97
N LYS A 129 -3.78 26.88 -13.57
CA LYS A 129 -3.61 28.34 -13.55
C LYS A 129 -4.30 29.01 -12.38
N GLN A 130 -5.43 28.47 -11.94
CA GLN A 130 -6.31 29.14 -10.99
C GLN A 130 -6.10 28.70 -9.53
N GLY A 131 -5.48 27.54 -9.29
CA GLY A 131 -5.29 26.98 -7.94
C GLY A 131 -6.61 26.94 -7.17
N TRP A 132 -6.62 27.51 -5.96
CA TRP A 132 -7.81 27.56 -5.11
C TRP A 132 -9.03 28.23 -5.76
N LYS A 133 -8.82 29.22 -6.64
CA LYS A 133 -9.92 29.93 -7.29
C LYS A 133 -10.74 29.01 -8.18
N ALA A 134 -10.14 27.96 -8.74
CA ALA A 134 -10.84 26.97 -9.54
C ALA A 134 -11.96 26.27 -8.76
N LEU A 135 -11.75 26.01 -7.46
CA LEU A 135 -12.74 25.34 -6.62
C LEU A 135 -13.95 26.23 -6.29
N LEU A 136 -13.81 27.55 -6.43
CA LEU A 136 -14.88 28.54 -6.22
C LEU A 136 -15.72 28.75 -7.47
N ASP A 137 -15.26 28.29 -8.64
CA ASP A 137 -15.98 28.42 -9.89
C ASP A 137 -17.36 27.74 -9.80
N VAL A 138 -18.36 28.37 -10.37
CA VAL A 138 -19.75 27.87 -10.36
C VAL A 138 -19.90 26.55 -11.15
N ARG A 139 -18.99 26.29 -12.08
CA ARG A 139 -18.95 25.05 -12.86
C ARG A 139 -18.39 23.86 -12.09
N VAL A 140 -17.80 24.12 -10.94
CA VAL A 140 -17.34 23.08 -9.99
C VAL A 140 -18.42 22.89 -8.94
N GLU A 141 -19.28 21.92 -9.18
CA GLU A 141 -20.40 21.59 -8.30
C GLU A 141 -20.00 20.61 -7.21
N LYS A 142 -19.04 19.69 -7.54
CA LYS A 142 -18.53 18.67 -6.63
C LYS A 142 -17.00 18.66 -6.62
N ILE A 143 -16.45 18.58 -5.42
CA ILE A 143 -15.02 18.52 -5.15
C ILE A 143 -14.75 17.25 -4.34
N ALA A 144 -13.98 16.33 -4.91
CA ALA A 144 -13.65 15.07 -4.23
C ALA A 144 -12.45 15.23 -3.30
N ILE A 145 -12.60 14.76 -2.07
CA ILE A 145 -11.51 14.60 -1.10
C ILE A 145 -11.66 13.23 -0.41
N ALA A 146 -10.59 12.70 0.18
CA ALA A 146 -10.72 11.53 1.04
C ALA A 146 -11.45 11.88 2.34
N ASN A 147 -12.13 10.93 2.97
CA ASN A 147 -12.84 11.19 4.23
C ASN A 147 -11.82 11.53 5.35
N PRO A 148 -11.88 12.75 5.92
CA PRO A 148 -10.92 13.20 6.93
C PRO A 148 -11.00 12.44 8.27
N GLU A 149 -12.09 11.72 8.54
CA GLU A 149 -12.24 10.95 9.77
C GLU A 149 -11.16 9.87 9.91
N HIS A 150 -10.79 9.21 8.81
CA HIS A 150 -9.86 8.10 8.82
C HIS A 150 -8.76 8.15 7.74
N ALA A 151 -8.80 9.12 6.80
CA ALA A 151 -7.81 9.26 5.76
C ALA A 151 -6.91 10.50 5.99
N PRO A 152 -5.57 10.31 6.12
CA PRO A 152 -4.62 11.41 6.34
C PRO A 152 -4.69 12.48 5.25
N TYR A 153 -4.81 12.08 4.00
CA TYR A 153 -4.96 12.98 2.86
C TYR A 153 -6.24 13.82 2.92
N GLY A 154 -7.31 13.28 3.49
CA GLY A 154 -8.55 14.02 3.75
C GLY A 154 -8.35 15.10 4.80
N ARG A 155 -7.65 14.77 5.91
CA ARG A 155 -7.29 15.77 6.94
C ARG A 155 -6.41 16.87 6.37
N ALA A 156 -5.42 16.53 5.55
CA ALA A 156 -4.57 17.51 4.88
C ALA A 156 -5.36 18.41 3.92
N ALA A 157 -6.29 17.85 3.14
CA ALA A 157 -7.15 18.62 2.25
C ALA A 157 -8.04 19.61 3.02
N VAL A 158 -8.67 19.18 4.11
CA VAL A 158 -9.49 20.08 4.98
C VAL A 158 -8.63 21.18 5.57
N ALA A 159 -7.47 20.83 6.14
CA ALA A 159 -6.55 21.83 6.73
C ALA A 159 -6.11 22.87 5.67
N ALA A 160 -5.78 22.44 4.47
CA ALA A 160 -5.38 23.32 3.37
C ALA A 160 -6.53 24.25 2.94
N LEU A 161 -7.74 23.73 2.81
CA LEU A 161 -8.93 24.53 2.49
C LEU A 161 -9.26 25.56 3.59
N GLN A 162 -9.10 25.19 4.86
CA GLN A 162 -9.26 26.09 6.00
C GLN A 162 -8.21 27.19 5.98
N LYS A 163 -6.93 26.85 5.75
CA LYS A 163 -5.85 27.81 5.67
C LYS A 163 -5.96 28.73 4.45
N ALA A 164 -6.53 28.23 3.34
CA ALA A 164 -6.88 29.05 2.17
C ALA A 164 -8.09 29.96 2.40
N GLY A 165 -8.80 29.83 3.54
CA GLY A 165 -9.99 30.63 3.85
C GLY A 165 -11.23 30.32 3.04
N ILE A 166 -11.27 29.18 2.35
CA ILE A 166 -12.39 28.83 1.42
C ILE A 166 -13.20 27.61 1.90
N TYR A 167 -12.80 26.96 2.99
CA TYR A 167 -13.43 25.71 3.45
C TYR A 167 -14.95 25.83 3.58
N GLU A 168 -15.47 26.82 4.29
CA GLU A 168 -16.92 26.97 4.47
C GLU A 168 -17.68 27.21 3.16
N THR A 169 -17.04 27.90 2.21
CA THR A 169 -17.63 28.14 0.88
C THR A 169 -17.73 26.87 0.05
N VAL A 170 -16.69 26.02 0.10
CA VAL A 170 -16.64 24.78 -0.70
C VAL A 170 -17.19 23.56 0.02
N LYS A 171 -17.38 23.61 1.34
CA LYS A 171 -17.88 22.50 2.16
C LYS A 171 -19.19 21.87 1.62
N PRO A 172 -20.17 22.63 1.11
CA PRO A 172 -21.38 22.06 0.52
C PRO A 172 -21.13 21.30 -0.79
N LYS A 173 -19.98 21.52 -1.44
CA LYS A 173 -19.56 20.86 -2.68
C LYS A 173 -18.71 19.60 -2.42
N LEU A 174 -18.27 19.35 -1.18
CA LEU A 174 -17.37 18.25 -0.88
C LEU A 174 -18.07 16.89 -1.00
N VAL A 175 -17.43 15.97 -1.71
CA VAL A 175 -17.79 14.58 -1.76
C VAL A 175 -16.62 13.74 -1.21
N TYR A 176 -16.94 12.79 -0.35
CA TYR A 176 -15.94 12.07 0.42
C TYR A 176 -15.73 10.66 -0.15
N GLY A 177 -14.50 10.36 -0.59
CA GLY A 177 -14.06 9.01 -0.86
C GLY A 177 -13.62 8.31 0.41
N GLU A 178 -13.84 7.01 0.52
CA GLU A 178 -13.39 6.18 1.63
C GLU A 178 -11.87 6.28 1.86
N ASN A 179 -11.13 6.47 0.78
CA ASN A 179 -9.69 6.70 0.78
C ASN A 179 -9.31 7.62 -0.38
N ILE A 180 -8.05 7.99 -0.47
CA ILE A 180 -7.58 8.96 -1.47
C ILE A 180 -7.67 8.43 -2.91
N SER A 181 -7.58 7.12 -3.12
CA SER A 181 -7.75 6.53 -4.44
C SER A 181 -9.21 6.61 -4.92
N GLN A 182 -10.18 6.41 -4.02
CA GLN A 182 -11.60 6.59 -4.37
C GLN A 182 -11.94 8.05 -4.64
N ALA A 183 -11.37 8.99 -3.87
CA ALA A 183 -11.53 10.42 -4.18
C ALA A 183 -11.00 10.75 -5.59
N ALA A 184 -9.84 10.22 -5.98
CA ALA A 184 -9.30 10.37 -7.32
C ALA A 184 -10.22 9.75 -8.38
N GLN A 185 -10.79 8.57 -8.12
CA GLN A 185 -11.75 7.91 -9.02
C GLN A 185 -13.01 8.74 -9.24
N PHE A 186 -13.53 9.44 -8.22
CA PHE A 186 -14.70 10.32 -8.40
C PHE A 186 -14.44 11.43 -9.42
N VAL A 187 -13.23 11.96 -9.46
CA VAL A 187 -12.88 12.98 -10.45
C VAL A 187 -12.63 12.35 -11.82
N GLN A 188 -11.92 11.22 -11.90
CA GLN A 188 -11.66 10.52 -13.15
C GLN A 188 -12.94 10.06 -13.86
N SER A 189 -13.96 9.66 -13.10
CA SER A 189 -15.26 9.21 -13.63
C SER A 189 -16.24 10.33 -13.92
N GLY A 190 -15.86 11.60 -13.67
CA GLY A 190 -16.74 12.76 -13.85
C GLY A 190 -17.79 12.95 -12.74
N ASN A 191 -17.77 12.12 -11.68
CA ASN A 191 -18.65 12.26 -10.52
C ASN A 191 -18.30 13.50 -9.66
N ALA A 192 -17.11 14.06 -9.84
CA ALA A 192 -16.69 15.36 -9.32
C ALA A 192 -15.90 16.09 -10.40
N GLN A 193 -16.01 17.44 -10.46
CA GLN A 193 -15.33 18.24 -11.47
C GLN A 193 -13.88 18.51 -11.12
N ALA A 194 -13.53 18.48 -9.85
CA ALA A 194 -12.17 18.61 -9.33
C ALA A 194 -12.02 17.81 -8.03
N GLY A 195 -10.79 17.60 -7.60
CA GLY A 195 -10.53 16.99 -6.31
C GLY A 195 -9.18 17.42 -5.72
N ILE A 196 -9.03 17.28 -4.41
CA ILE A 196 -7.75 17.39 -3.76
C ILE A 196 -7.27 15.95 -3.52
N VAL A 197 -6.27 15.55 -4.30
CA VAL A 197 -5.79 14.17 -4.38
C VAL A 197 -4.29 14.07 -4.07
N ALA A 198 -3.78 12.86 -3.86
CA ALA A 198 -2.34 12.65 -3.70
C ALA A 198 -1.60 12.92 -5.02
N MET A 199 -0.42 13.56 -4.92
CA MET A 199 0.48 13.74 -6.06
C MET A 199 0.80 12.39 -6.72
N SER A 200 1.01 11.35 -5.93
CA SER A 200 1.34 10.00 -6.40
C SER A 200 0.27 9.39 -7.32
N LEU A 201 -0.99 9.72 -7.11
CA LEU A 201 -2.08 9.34 -8.00
C LEU A 201 -2.16 10.25 -9.22
N ALA A 202 -1.96 11.56 -9.02
CA ALA A 202 -2.04 12.56 -10.11
C ALA A 202 -0.95 12.38 -11.18
N VAL A 203 0.20 11.78 -10.85
CA VAL A 203 1.27 11.46 -11.81
C VAL A 203 1.16 10.04 -12.39
N SER A 204 0.22 9.24 -11.93
CA SER A 204 0.01 7.88 -12.42
C SER A 204 -0.48 7.85 -13.87
N PRO A 205 -0.30 6.74 -14.60
CA PRO A 205 -0.69 6.64 -16.02
C PRO A 205 -2.12 7.06 -16.34
N GLY A 206 -3.06 6.82 -15.43
CA GLY A 206 -4.48 7.18 -15.62
C GLY A 206 -4.84 8.63 -15.31
N MET A 207 -3.92 9.42 -14.73
CA MET A 207 -4.21 10.80 -14.29
C MET A 207 -3.17 11.83 -14.74
N ARG A 208 -2.02 11.43 -15.20
CA ARG A 208 -0.87 12.32 -15.49
C ARG A 208 -1.17 13.41 -16.53
N ASP A 209 -2.11 13.15 -17.45
CA ASP A 209 -2.49 14.08 -18.52
C ASP A 209 -3.52 15.13 -18.05
N GLY A 210 -4.04 14.99 -16.83
CA GLY A 210 -4.94 15.97 -16.23
C GLY A 210 -4.23 17.25 -15.82
N LYS A 211 -5.03 18.28 -15.59
CA LYS A 211 -4.56 19.55 -15.04
C LYS A 211 -4.36 19.42 -13.54
N ARG A 212 -3.22 19.89 -13.03
CA ARG A 212 -2.95 19.87 -11.60
C ARG A 212 -2.26 21.13 -11.12
N TRP A 213 -2.56 21.49 -9.89
CA TRP A 213 -1.91 22.56 -9.15
C TRP A 213 -1.46 22.01 -7.80
N GLU A 214 -0.17 22.07 -7.52
CA GLU A 214 0.38 21.58 -6.27
C GLU A 214 0.02 22.52 -5.12
N VAL A 215 -0.53 21.96 -4.05
CA VAL A 215 -0.82 22.72 -2.84
C VAL A 215 0.50 22.95 -2.11
N PRO A 216 0.85 24.20 -1.79
CA PRO A 216 2.07 24.50 -1.05
C PRO A 216 2.13 23.74 0.27
N ALA A 217 3.30 23.18 0.60
CA ALA A 217 3.49 22.30 1.75
C ALA A 217 3.12 22.97 3.09
N GLU A 218 3.31 24.29 3.19
CA GLU A 218 2.94 25.08 4.37
C GLU A 218 1.43 25.24 4.57
N MET A 219 0.60 24.84 3.60
CA MET A 219 -0.85 24.95 3.68
C MET A 219 -1.53 23.85 4.51
N HIS A 220 -0.81 22.81 4.85
CA HIS A 220 -1.31 21.69 5.65
C HIS A 220 -0.20 21.10 6.53
N PRO A 221 -0.52 20.33 7.58
CA PRO A 221 0.47 19.54 8.29
C PRO A 221 1.18 18.57 7.35
N ALA A 222 2.48 18.31 7.57
CA ALA A 222 3.24 17.34 6.80
C ALA A 222 2.53 15.97 6.83
N ILE A 223 2.49 15.31 5.67
CA ILE A 223 1.93 13.96 5.54
C ILE A 223 3.12 12.99 5.66
N GLU A 224 3.64 12.87 6.88
CA GLU A 224 4.74 11.95 7.19
C GLU A 224 4.25 10.52 7.14
N GLN A 225 4.86 9.70 6.31
CA GLN A 225 4.40 8.35 6.02
C GLN A 225 5.33 7.32 6.66
N GLY A 226 4.76 6.37 7.38
CA GLY A 226 5.50 5.35 8.12
C GLY A 226 5.12 3.93 7.75
N ALA A 227 6.11 3.04 7.77
CA ALA A 227 5.91 1.60 7.60
C ALA A 227 6.42 0.84 8.82
N ILE A 228 5.79 -0.31 9.12
CA ILE A 228 6.19 -1.16 10.23
C ILE A 228 5.82 -2.62 9.99
N VAL A 229 6.65 -3.55 10.47
CA VAL A 229 6.35 -4.99 10.49
C VAL A 229 5.42 -5.28 11.66
N LEU A 230 4.37 -6.07 11.43
CA LEU A 230 3.45 -6.45 12.50
C LEU A 230 4.02 -7.58 13.36
N LYS A 231 3.66 -7.58 14.65
CA LYS A 231 4.15 -8.57 15.62
C LYS A 231 3.78 -9.99 15.23
N ASP A 232 2.56 -10.19 14.74
CA ASP A 232 2.02 -11.51 14.40
C ASP A 232 2.10 -11.82 12.90
N ALA A 233 3.05 -11.13 12.19
CA ALA A 233 3.35 -11.40 10.80
C ALA A 233 3.68 -12.88 10.59
N GLN A 234 3.04 -13.49 9.61
CA GLN A 234 3.23 -14.93 9.31
C GLN A 234 4.58 -15.19 8.65
N ASN A 235 5.07 -14.22 7.88
CA ASN A 235 6.37 -14.31 7.20
C ASN A 235 7.25 -13.09 7.54
N LYS A 236 7.67 -13.00 8.81
CA LYS A 236 8.46 -11.87 9.33
C LYS A 236 9.75 -11.62 8.56
N GLU A 237 10.45 -12.69 8.19
CA GLU A 237 11.71 -12.57 7.45
C GLU A 237 11.50 -11.89 6.10
N ALA A 238 10.51 -12.34 5.33
CA ALA A 238 10.19 -11.74 4.05
C ALA A 238 9.61 -10.33 4.19
N ALA A 239 8.82 -10.07 5.25
CA ALA A 239 8.30 -8.74 5.55
C ALA A 239 9.43 -7.75 5.85
N ARG A 240 10.41 -8.13 6.68
CA ARG A 240 11.61 -7.32 6.92
C ARG A 240 12.40 -7.10 5.64
N ALA A 241 12.60 -8.15 4.84
CA ALA A 241 13.33 -8.05 3.58
C ALA A 241 12.65 -7.07 2.62
N PHE A 242 11.31 -7.08 2.52
CA PHE A 242 10.57 -6.10 1.74
C PHE A 242 10.74 -4.68 2.27
N LEU A 243 10.68 -4.50 3.59
CA LEU A 243 10.90 -3.18 4.19
C LEU A 243 12.31 -2.65 3.91
N GLU A 244 13.33 -3.51 4.02
CA GLU A 244 14.72 -3.15 3.66
C GLU A 244 14.87 -2.84 2.16
N PHE A 245 14.19 -3.59 1.28
CA PHE A 245 14.15 -3.31 -0.15
C PHE A 245 13.60 -1.89 -0.44
N VAL A 246 12.53 -1.49 0.23
CA VAL A 246 11.96 -0.12 0.08
C VAL A 246 12.96 0.95 0.53
N LYS A 247 13.84 0.68 1.50
CA LYS A 247 14.90 1.60 1.97
C LYS A 247 16.05 1.77 0.97
N THR A 248 16.21 0.83 0.02
CA THR A 248 17.29 0.91 -0.98
C THR A 248 17.17 2.13 -1.89
N ALA A 249 18.27 2.47 -2.58
CA ALA A 249 18.24 3.53 -3.58
C ALA A 249 17.20 3.26 -4.67
N ALA A 250 17.03 2.00 -5.10
CA ALA A 250 16.04 1.60 -6.09
C ALA A 250 14.60 1.75 -5.58
N GLY A 251 14.33 1.33 -4.33
CA GLY A 251 13.02 1.51 -3.70
C GLY A 251 12.64 2.99 -3.56
N ARG A 252 13.58 3.81 -3.09
CA ARG A 252 13.39 5.26 -2.96
C ARG A 252 13.21 5.95 -4.32
N ALA A 253 13.95 5.52 -5.36
CA ALA A 253 13.79 6.04 -6.71
C ALA A 253 12.37 5.79 -7.23
N THR A 254 11.84 4.58 -7.04
CA THR A 254 10.45 4.28 -7.39
C THR A 254 9.47 5.20 -6.67
N LEU A 255 9.61 5.41 -5.37
CA LEU A 255 8.75 6.36 -4.64
C LEU A 255 8.87 7.79 -5.20
N ALA A 256 10.09 8.24 -5.52
CA ALA A 256 10.32 9.57 -6.10
C ALA A 256 9.65 9.76 -7.45
N GLU A 257 9.67 8.75 -8.33
CA GLU A 257 9.00 8.77 -9.64
C GLU A 257 7.49 8.99 -9.51
N TYR A 258 6.89 8.46 -8.45
CA TYR A 258 5.48 8.72 -8.11
C TYR A 258 5.28 10.00 -7.27
N GLY A 259 6.29 10.89 -7.21
CA GLY A 259 6.13 12.21 -6.63
C GLY A 259 6.11 12.25 -5.09
N PHE A 260 6.54 11.21 -4.41
CA PHE A 260 6.78 11.27 -2.97
C PHE A 260 8.02 12.12 -2.67
N ALA A 261 7.92 12.96 -1.65
CA ALA A 261 9.08 13.61 -1.04
C ALA A 261 9.69 12.71 0.04
N PHE A 262 10.86 13.09 0.53
CA PHE A 262 11.53 12.35 1.60
C PHE A 262 11.82 13.26 2.79
N PRO A 263 11.87 12.69 4.01
CA PRO A 263 12.29 13.43 5.18
C PRO A 263 13.65 14.09 4.93
N GLU A 264 13.77 15.36 5.31
CA GLU A 264 15.07 16.00 5.34
C GLU A 264 15.94 15.28 6.37
N LYS A 265 17.14 14.85 5.98
CA LYS A 265 18.11 14.33 6.95
C LYS A 265 18.34 15.43 7.98
N PRO A 266 18.28 15.13 9.30
CA PRO A 266 18.61 16.12 10.29
C PRO A 266 19.98 16.69 9.93
N ARG A 267 20.05 18.01 9.77
CA ARG A 267 21.35 18.69 9.59
C ARG A 267 22.22 18.27 10.77
N LYS A 268 23.34 17.60 10.48
CA LYS A 268 24.37 17.42 11.51
C LYS A 268 24.70 18.81 12.00
N GLU A 269 24.36 19.10 13.26
CA GLU A 269 24.85 20.32 13.90
C GLU A 269 26.39 20.31 13.77
N GLU A 270 26.94 21.17 12.94
CA GLU A 270 28.36 21.47 12.99
C GLU A 270 28.62 22.01 14.39
N LYS A 271 29.19 21.15 15.23
CA LYS A 271 29.74 21.59 16.51
C LYS A 271 30.79 22.64 16.21
N ARG A 272 30.44 23.90 16.46
CA ARG A 272 31.40 25.00 16.56
C ARG A 272 32.21 24.86 17.83
#